data_5900110b39396e306cbae988760171e0
#
_entry.id   5900110b39396e306cbae988760171e0
#
_cell.length_a   1.000
_cell.length_b   1.000
_cell.length_c   1.000
_cell.angle_alpha   90.00
_cell.angle_beta   90.00
_cell.angle_gamma   90.00
#
_symmetry.space_group_name_H-M   'P 1'
#
loop_
_entity.id
_entity.type
_entity.pdbx_description
1 polymer ?
#
loop_
_entity_poly.entity_id
_entity_poly.type
_entity_poly.pdbx_seq_one_letter_code
_entity_poly.pdbx_strand_id
1 'polypeptide(L)'
;MNVKSEKKSLLSLESVLSATGGKVLHDKKGCSFYFDDVQTDSRNVRKNSLFVPLVGNFQDGHKFVSESVKKGAGVVFINRSEYEKNPEVYDKISLENENVFIILVENTLYALQNAAECYVGQFPALIKVAVTGSSGKTTTKEMIVSILKQKYNVVYTQGNFNSETGLPLSVFKIRKEHEVGVFEMGMNRENEIQEISKVLKPNFAVITNIGTAHIGILKSRENIAREKRKIFDYIDENGTAFIPYNDDFKDFLSENVKGKIEYFGFGYENSANGIKFLRDRNLGGTDFLLNGTEINLKIPGKYNLEDAFAACLVGKTLGVSECKIKNALENFSNQSSRMEIFDLQLSSGKSVKIIKDCYNANFESMMSVLNLVEKTSVSSRKICVLGDMLELGEKSEEIHRKIARYLDASCFDFVILIGKMMALSSEEISEKSGRKLLVFNCSDEKSLSEARKNAAEEILKYAEKDDLILFKGSRAMQLEEILLRIEKNDLEEKHGLV
;
A
#
# COMPACT_ATOMS: atom_id res chain seq x y z
N MET A 1 32.38 -10.09 -31.67
CA MET A 1 33.03 -9.89 -30.37
C MET A 1 31.97 -9.68 -29.31
N ASN A 2 31.64 -10.69 -28.49
CA ASN A 2 30.75 -10.57 -27.36
C ASN A 2 31.49 -9.81 -26.26
N VAL A 3 31.23 -8.50 -26.16
CA VAL A 3 31.59 -7.75 -24.95
C VAL A 3 30.68 -8.27 -23.83
N LYS A 4 31.19 -9.18 -23.00
CA LYS A 4 30.58 -9.48 -21.70
C LYS A 4 30.55 -8.16 -20.93
N SER A 5 29.37 -7.52 -20.83
CA SER A 5 29.20 -6.38 -19.93
C SER A 5 29.60 -6.88 -18.54
N GLU A 6 30.68 -6.35 -17.98
CA GLU A 6 31.04 -6.61 -16.59
C GLU A 6 29.83 -6.21 -15.74
N LYS A 7 29.30 -7.17 -15.00
CA LYS A 7 28.21 -6.93 -14.06
C LYS A 7 28.75 -5.96 -13.00
N LYS A 8 28.23 -4.74 -12.97
CA LYS A 8 28.64 -3.73 -11.99
C LYS A 8 27.85 -3.92 -10.70
N SER A 9 28.54 -3.87 -9.55
CA SER A 9 27.89 -3.83 -8.23
C SER A 9 26.92 -2.65 -8.11
N LEU A 10 25.84 -2.78 -7.33
CA LEU A 10 24.91 -1.69 -7.06
C LEU A 10 25.62 -0.51 -6.40
N LEU A 11 26.49 -0.78 -5.43
CA LEU A 11 27.40 0.19 -4.79
C LEU A 11 28.82 -0.36 -4.75
N SER A 12 29.82 0.51 -4.70
CA SER A 12 31.19 0.13 -4.37
C SER A 12 31.34 -0.10 -2.86
N LEU A 13 32.39 -0.85 -2.45
CA LEU A 13 32.71 -1.02 -1.03
C LEU A 13 32.89 0.33 -0.33
N GLU A 14 33.67 1.23 -0.94
CA GLU A 14 33.90 2.59 -0.42
C GLU A 14 32.59 3.35 -0.20
N SER A 15 31.67 3.30 -1.17
CA SER A 15 30.36 3.93 -1.06
C SER A 15 29.54 3.34 0.08
N VAL A 16 29.53 2.01 0.25
CA VAL A 16 28.82 1.36 1.35
C VAL A 16 29.43 1.76 2.70
N LEU A 17 30.75 1.70 2.87
CA LEU A 17 31.39 2.05 4.14
C LEU A 17 31.18 3.52 4.49
N SER A 18 31.31 4.43 3.50
CA SER A 18 31.07 5.85 3.70
C SER A 18 29.62 6.15 4.09
N ALA A 19 28.65 5.53 3.39
CA ALA A 19 27.23 5.77 3.65
C ALA A 19 26.76 5.21 5.00
N THR A 20 27.28 4.03 5.38
CA THR A 20 26.80 3.30 6.58
C THR A 20 27.62 3.59 7.84
N GLY A 21 28.80 4.20 7.72
CA GLY A 21 29.80 4.24 8.79
C GLY A 21 30.32 2.85 9.17
N GLY A 22 30.11 1.87 8.28
CA GLY A 22 30.44 0.48 8.53
C GLY A 22 31.94 0.18 8.44
N LYS A 23 32.32 -0.98 8.99
CA LYS A 23 33.70 -1.48 8.97
C LYS A 23 33.71 -2.95 8.53
N VAL A 24 34.55 -3.30 7.58
CA VAL A 24 34.76 -4.70 7.17
C VAL A 24 35.36 -5.50 8.33
N LEU A 25 34.78 -6.67 8.62
CA LEU A 25 35.15 -7.47 9.78
C LEU A 25 36.59 -8.00 9.64
N HIS A 26 36.96 -8.51 8.47
CA HIS A 26 38.32 -8.95 8.15
C HIS A 26 38.82 -8.40 6.81
N ASP A 27 40.10 -8.17 6.70
CA ASP A 27 40.70 -7.72 5.43
C ASP A 27 40.47 -8.77 4.32
N LYS A 28 39.86 -8.35 3.23
CA LYS A 28 39.53 -9.17 2.06
C LYS A 28 40.39 -8.82 0.85
N LYS A 29 41.74 -8.66 1.07
CA LYS A 29 42.66 -8.33 -0.01
C LYS A 29 42.57 -9.33 -1.16
N GLY A 30 42.42 -8.78 -2.38
CA GLY A 30 42.32 -9.59 -3.59
C GLY A 30 40.92 -10.12 -3.90
N CYS A 31 39.94 -9.93 -3.01
CA CYS A 31 38.56 -10.31 -3.27
C CYS A 31 37.79 -9.15 -3.92
N SER A 32 36.92 -9.46 -4.88
CA SER A 32 36.07 -8.47 -5.54
C SER A 32 34.80 -8.24 -4.73
N PHE A 33 34.57 -7.00 -4.28
CA PHE A 33 33.31 -6.61 -3.65
C PHE A 33 32.23 -6.48 -4.70
N TYR A 34 31.15 -7.26 -4.53
CA TYR A 34 30.08 -7.27 -5.49
C TYR A 34 28.73 -7.68 -4.85
N PHE A 35 27.66 -6.92 -5.13
CA PHE A 35 26.28 -7.35 -4.95
C PHE A 35 25.38 -6.69 -6.01
N ASP A 36 24.33 -7.42 -6.43
CA ASP A 36 23.38 -6.97 -7.45
C ASP A 36 21.92 -7.04 -6.98
N ASP A 37 21.72 -7.41 -5.72
CA ASP A 37 20.40 -7.50 -5.09
C ASP A 37 20.51 -7.22 -3.58
N VAL A 38 19.43 -6.80 -2.95
CA VAL A 38 19.36 -6.51 -1.51
C VAL A 38 18.16 -7.23 -0.92
N GLN A 39 18.36 -7.99 0.15
CA GLN A 39 17.34 -8.79 0.80
C GLN A 39 17.39 -8.63 2.32
N THR A 40 16.20 -8.54 2.94
CA THR A 40 16.02 -8.58 4.39
C THR A 40 15.40 -9.91 4.86
N ASP A 41 14.88 -10.70 3.93
CA ASP A 41 14.32 -12.04 4.17
C ASP A 41 15.30 -13.11 3.65
N SER A 42 15.80 -13.95 4.56
CA SER A 42 16.76 -15.01 4.23
C SER A 42 16.24 -16.03 3.21
N ARG A 43 14.90 -16.18 3.11
CA ARG A 43 14.28 -17.09 2.14
C ARG A 43 14.46 -16.62 0.70
N ASN A 44 14.60 -15.31 0.49
CA ASN A 44 14.74 -14.67 -0.82
C ASN A 44 16.20 -14.40 -1.22
N VAL A 45 17.15 -14.69 -0.33
CA VAL A 45 18.59 -14.53 -0.61
C VAL A 45 19.01 -15.43 -1.76
N ARG A 46 19.76 -14.88 -2.68
CA ARG A 46 20.34 -15.55 -3.84
C ARG A 46 21.81 -15.18 -4.00
N LYS A 47 22.49 -15.78 -4.97
CA LYS A 47 23.91 -15.47 -5.27
C LYS A 47 24.10 -13.97 -5.48
N ASN A 48 25.12 -13.42 -4.83
CA ASN A 48 25.49 -12.01 -4.83
C ASN A 48 24.45 -11.05 -4.19
N SER A 49 23.57 -11.52 -3.33
CA SER A 49 22.75 -10.61 -2.53
C SER A 49 23.56 -9.91 -1.44
N LEU A 50 23.23 -8.65 -1.15
CA LEU A 50 23.47 -8.05 0.16
C LEU A 50 22.34 -8.52 1.09
N PHE A 51 22.69 -9.25 2.13
CA PHE A 51 21.74 -9.63 3.18
C PHE A 51 21.80 -8.64 4.35
N VAL A 52 20.65 -8.10 4.71
CA VAL A 52 20.48 -7.14 5.81
C VAL A 52 19.57 -7.76 6.87
N PRO A 53 20.11 -8.40 7.91
CA PRO A 53 19.32 -8.94 9.01
C PRO A 53 18.70 -7.79 9.81
N LEU A 54 17.40 -7.82 9.98
CA LEU A 54 16.67 -6.83 10.77
C LEU A 54 16.28 -7.39 12.12
N VAL A 55 16.32 -6.55 13.14
CA VAL A 55 15.85 -6.88 14.50
C VAL A 55 14.39 -6.44 14.62
N GLY A 56 13.48 -7.39 14.67
CA GLY A 56 12.05 -7.16 14.89
C GLY A 56 11.63 -7.43 16.32
N ASN A 57 10.37 -7.13 16.65
CA ASN A 57 9.82 -7.33 17.99
C ASN A 57 9.80 -8.80 18.44
N PHE A 58 9.68 -9.75 17.51
CA PHE A 58 9.54 -11.17 17.81
C PHE A 58 10.73 -12.01 17.31
N GLN A 59 11.55 -11.46 16.45
CA GLN A 59 12.59 -12.23 15.78
C GLN A 59 13.78 -11.35 15.40
N ASP A 60 14.98 -11.85 15.68
CA ASP A 60 16.24 -11.26 15.22
C ASP A 60 16.70 -11.96 13.95
N GLY A 61 16.88 -11.18 12.87
CA GLY A 61 17.33 -11.66 11.56
C GLY A 61 18.77 -12.17 11.55
N HIS A 62 19.61 -11.78 12.52
CA HIS A 62 21.00 -12.19 12.62
C HIS A 62 21.18 -13.72 12.71
N LYS A 63 20.23 -14.43 13.27
CA LYS A 63 20.22 -15.91 13.33
C LYS A 63 20.24 -16.58 11.94
N PHE A 64 19.84 -15.84 10.88
CA PHE A 64 19.83 -16.38 9.51
C PHE A 64 21.06 -16.03 8.69
N VAL A 65 22.07 -15.38 9.26
CA VAL A 65 23.28 -14.96 8.55
C VAL A 65 24.01 -16.17 7.94
N SER A 66 24.24 -17.22 8.73
CA SER A 66 24.92 -18.44 8.22
C SER A 66 24.16 -19.10 7.06
N GLU A 67 22.82 -19.16 7.15
CA GLU A 67 21.97 -19.69 6.07
C GLU A 67 22.06 -18.81 4.81
N SER A 68 22.01 -17.48 4.99
CA SER A 68 22.08 -16.50 3.90
C SER A 68 23.41 -16.57 3.14
N VAL A 69 24.52 -16.74 3.87
CA VAL A 69 25.85 -16.96 3.27
C VAL A 69 25.89 -18.27 2.47
N LYS A 70 25.32 -19.36 3.00
CA LYS A 70 25.22 -20.65 2.28
C LYS A 70 24.37 -20.54 1.01
N LYS A 71 23.36 -19.68 0.98
CA LYS A 71 22.54 -19.38 -0.21
C LYS A 71 23.25 -18.47 -1.22
N GLY A 72 24.39 -17.89 -0.86
CA GLY A 72 25.24 -17.11 -1.76
C GLY A 72 25.20 -15.61 -1.55
N ALA A 73 24.79 -15.13 -0.36
CA ALA A 73 25.00 -13.73 -0.01
C ALA A 73 26.47 -13.35 -0.17
N GLY A 74 26.77 -12.34 -0.96
CA GLY A 74 28.14 -11.83 -1.18
C GLY A 74 28.52 -10.76 -0.16
N VAL A 75 27.53 -10.09 0.41
CA VAL A 75 27.71 -9.04 1.43
C VAL A 75 26.67 -9.25 2.52
N VAL A 76 27.06 -9.04 3.78
CA VAL A 76 26.18 -9.13 4.94
C VAL A 76 26.44 -7.96 5.88
N PHE A 77 25.38 -7.27 6.31
CA PHE A 77 25.47 -6.31 7.42
C PHE A 77 25.28 -7.04 8.74
N ILE A 78 25.99 -6.62 9.79
CA ILE A 78 25.86 -7.14 11.14
C ILE A 78 25.85 -5.97 12.12
N ASN A 79 24.90 -5.95 13.03
CA ASN A 79 24.92 -4.99 14.15
C ASN A 79 26.20 -5.19 14.98
N ARG A 80 26.91 -4.11 15.27
CA ARG A 80 28.11 -4.17 16.11
C ARG A 80 27.83 -4.83 17.45
N SER A 81 26.74 -4.48 18.08
CA SER A 81 26.30 -5.06 19.35
C SER A 81 26.03 -6.57 19.27
N GLU A 82 25.61 -7.09 18.12
CA GLU A 82 25.40 -8.53 17.91
C GLU A 82 26.73 -9.26 17.65
N TYR A 83 27.63 -8.64 16.91
CA TYR A 83 29.00 -9.16 16.76
C TYR A 83 29.71 -9.28 18.11
N GLU A 84 29.62 -8.25 18.97
CA GLU A 84 30.25 -8.24 20.30
C GLU A 84 29.74 -9.35 21.23
N LYS A 85 28.50 -9.80 21.06
CA LYS A 85 27.95 -10.94 21.80
C LYS A 85 28.47 -12.30 21.31
N ASN A 86 28.71 -12.42 19.99
CA ASN A 86 28.98 -13.69 19.34
C ASN A 86 30.14 -13.57 18.31
N PRO A 87 31.32 -13.03 18.70
CA PRO A 87 32.40 -12.74 17.74
C PRO A 87 32.90 -13.99 17.02
N GLU A 88 33.07 -15.11 17.72
CA GLU A 88 33.58 -16.38 17.18
C GLU A 88 32.68 -16.90 16.01
N VAL A 89 31.38 -16.69 16.09
CA VAL A 89 30.43 -17.13 15.05
C VAL A 89 30.67 -16.36 13.76
N TYR A 90 30.77 -15.04 13.83
CA TYR A 90 30.91 -14.18 12.65
C TYR A 90 32.33 -14.20 12.09
N ASP A 91 33.35 -14.31 12.96
CA ASP A 91 34.74 -14.50 12.56
C ASP A 91 34.90 -15.81 11.77
N LYS A 92 34.32 -16.90 12.27
CA LYS A 92 34.32 -18.19 11.57
C LYS A 92 33.66 -18.09 10.21
N ILE A 93 32.42 -17.49 10.13
CA ILE A 93 31.71 -17.29 8.86
C ILE A 93 32.58 -16.49 7.89
N SER A 94 33.19 -15.40 8.34
CA SER A 94 34.05 -14.55 7.50
C SER A 94 35.29 -15.28 7.01
N LEU A 95 35.98 -16.06 7.86
CA LEU A 95 37.20 -16.75 7.51
C LEU A 95 36.96 -17.97 6.60
N GLU A 96 35.88 -18.73 6.84
CA GLU A 96 35.53 -19.89 6.01
C GLU A 96 34.97 -19.49 4.62
N ASN A 97 34.55 -18.20 4.43
CA ASN A 97 33.95 -17.70 3.20
C ASN A 97 34.73 -16.47 2.69
N GLU A 98 35.88 -16.69 2.06
CA GLU A 98 36.81 -15.63 1.62
C GLU A 98 36.14 -14.54 0.75
N ASN A 99 35.16 -14.91 -0.09
CA ASN A 99 34.47 -13.99 -1.00
C ASN A 99 33.27 -13.28 -0.38
N VAL A 100 32.95 -13.51 0.90
CA VAL A 100 31.86 -12.86 1.61
C VAL A 100 32.38 -11.69 2.44
N PHE A 101 31.79 -10.52 2.22
CA PHE A 101 32.09 -9.31 2.98
C PHE A 101 31.10 -9.18 4.14
N ILE A 102 31.56 -9.32 5.37
CA ILE A 102 30.79 -8.96 6.57
C ILE A 102 31.14 -7.52 6.94
N ILE A 103 30.12 -6.66 7.00
CA ILE A 103 30.26 -5.25 7.35
C ILE A 103 29.56 -4.99 8.67
N LEU A 104 30.34 -4.63 9.69
CA LEU A 104 29.84 -4.24 11.00
C LEU A 104 29.28 -2.81 10.94
N VAL A 105 28.04 -2.64 11.34
CA VAL A 105 27.33 -1.35 11.37
C VAL A 105 26.69 -1.14 12.75
N GLU A 106 26.38 0.10 13.10
CA GLU A 106 25.71 0.39 14.38
C GLU A 106 24.28 -0.18 14.42
N ASN A 107 23.53 -0.02 13.30
CA ASN A 107 22.17 -0.52 13.15
C ASN A 107 21.94 -0.90 11.69
N THR A 108 21.51 -2.14 11.43
CA THR A 108 21.34 -2.68 10.08
C THR A 108 20.18 -2.02 9.33
N LEU A 109 19.12 -1.55 10.00
CA LEU A 109 18.04 -0.79 9.37
C LEU A 109 18.54 0.57 8.87
N TYR A 110 19.22 1.33 9.70
CA TYR A 110 19.78 2.61 9.28
C TYR A 110 20.88 2.45 8.23
N ALA A 111 21.66 1.38 8.30
CA ALA A 111 22.63 1.05 7.25
C ALA A 111 21.95 0.76 5.91
N LEU A 112 20.82 0.04 5.92
CA LEU A 112 20.00 -0.20 4.72
C LEU A 112 19.48 1.11 4.12
N GLN A 113 18.93 2.00 4.94
CA GLN A 113 18.42 3.30 4.53
C GLN A 113 19.52 4.20 3.97
N ASN A 114 20.64 4.31 4.66
CA ASN A 114 21.78 5.12 4.23
C ASN A 114 22.41 4.58 2.93
N ALA A 115 22.51 3.27 2.79
CA ALA A 115 22.97 2.64 1.55
C ALA A 115 22.00 2.91 0.39
N ALA A 116 20.69 2.89 0.64
CA ALA A 116 19.66 3.24 -0.35
C ALA A 116 19.71 4.73 -0.73
N GLU A 117 19.89 5.64 0.23
CA GLU A 117 20.11 7.08 -0.03
C GLU A 117 21.34 7.30 -0.92
N CYS A 118 22.44 6.64 -0.60
CA CYS A 118 23.66 6.67 -1.43
C CYS A 118 23.40 6.11 -2.84
N TYR A 119 22.64 5.02 -2.94
CA TYR A 119 22.32 4.40 -4.22
C TYR A 119 21.47 5.29 -5.11
N VAL A 120 20.35 5.85 -4.59
CA VAL A 120 19.49 6.74 -5.39
C VAL A 120 20.24 8.02 -5.81
N GLY A 121 21.20 8.47 -5.01
CA GLY A 121 22.08 9.61 -5.34
C GLY A 121 22.91 9.41 -6.61
N GLN A 122 23.09 8.16 -7.07
CA GLN A 122 23.78 7.86 -8.34
C GLN A 122 22.92 8.19 -9.58
N PHE A 123 21.64 8.54 -9.39
CA PHE A 123 20.68 8.80 -10.46
C PHE A 123 20.13 10.24 -10.37
N PRO A 124 20.98 11.28 -10.54
CA PRO A 124 20.55 12.67 -10.38
C PRO A 124 19.48 13.13 -11.40
N ALA A 125 19.41 12.47 -12.56
CA ALA A 125 18.43 12.75 -13.60
C ALA A 125 17.08 12.02 -13.37
N LEU A 126 17.00 11.07 -12.42
CA LEU A 126 15.76 10.36 -12.13
C LEU A 126 14.74 11.31 -11.49
N ILE A 127 13.59 11.45 -12.12
CA ILE A 127 12.45 12.16 -11.53
C ILE A 127 11.81 11.26 -10.45
N LYS A 128 11.67 11.77 -9.23
CA LYS A 128 11.18 10.99 -8.09
C LYS A 128 9.85 11.54 -7.62
N VAL A 129 8.81 10.71 -7.70
CA VAL A 129 7.45 11.00 -7.24
C VAL A 129 7.18 10.17 -5.98
N ALA A 130 6.79 10.81 -4.90
CA ALA A 130 6.38 10.16 -3.65
C ALA A 130 4.88 10.29 -3.41
N VAL A 131 4.24 9.26 -2.85
CA VAL A 131 2.80 9.26 -2.55
C VAL A 131 2.57 8.76 -1.13
N THR A 132 1.89 9.57 -0.31
CA THR A 132 1.40 9.16 1.02
C THR A 132 -0.07 9.59 1.22
N GLY A 133 -0.65 9.20 2.33
CA GLY A 133 -2.00 9.55 2.75
C GLY A 133 -2.59 8.51 3.71
N SER A 134 -3.74 8.77 4.26
CA SER A 134 -4.44 7.81 5.12
C SER A 134 -5.10 6.70 4.29
N SER A 135 -5.74 7.04 3.18
CA SER A 135 -6.34 6.13 2.19
C SER A 135 -5.91 6.52 0.79
N GLY A 136 -6.11 5.65 -0.21
CA GLY A 136 -5.87 5.97 -1.64
C GLY A 136 -4.41 5.89 -2.11
N LYS A 137 -3.41 5.79 -1.23
CA LYS A 137 -1.97 5.78 -1.59
C LYS A 137 -1.64 4.87 -2.76
N THR A 138 -1.99 3.60 -2.64
CA THR A 138 -1.68 2.59 -3.67
C THR A 138 -2.44 2.86 -4.95
N THR A 139 -3.72 3.21 -4.88
CA THR A 139 -4.55 3.53 -6.05
C THR A 139 -3.97 4.73 -6.80
N THR A 140 -3.69 5.82 -6.08
CA THR A 140 -3.04 7.03 -6.66
C THR A 140 -1.69 6.68 -7.28
N LYS A 141 -0.83 5.92 -6.56
CA LYS A 141 0.48 5.47 -7.08
C LYS A 141 0.32 4.66 -8.36
N GLU A 142 -0.59 3.68 -8.41
CA GLU A 142 -0.80 2.85 -9.60
C GLU A 142 -1.37 3.67 -10.77
N MET A 143 -2.29 4.61 -10.52
CA MET A 143 -2.79 5.53 -11.56
C MET A 143 -1.68 6.42 -12.11
N ILE A 144 -0.82 6.99 -11.23
CA ILE A 144 0.35 7.77 -11.65
C ILE A 144 1.28 6.91 -12.50
N VAL A 145 1.59 5.68 -12.07
CA VAL A 145 2.43 4.74 -12.82
C VAL A 145 1.83 4.43 -14.20
N SER A 146 0.52 4.17 -14.27
CA SER A 146 -0.19 3.90 -15.54
C SER A 146 -0.07 5.08 -16.51
N ILE A 147 -0.24 6.31 -16.01
CA ILE A 147 -0.12 7.54 -16.80
C ILE A 147 1.33 7.75 -17.26
N LEU A 148 2.29 7.65 -16.34
CA LEU A 148 3.69 7.95 -16.65
C LEU A 148 4.31 6.93 -17.60
N LYS A 149 3.91 5.66 -17.53
CA LYS A 149 4.31 4.61 -18.48
C LYS A 149 3.91 4.90 -19.95
N GLN A 150 2.98 5.82 -20.19
CA GLN A 150 2.65 6.26 -21.54
C GLN A 150 3.76 7.12 -22.20
N LYS A 151 4.74 7.55 -21.40
CA LYS A 151 5.81 8.46 -21.88
C LYS A 151 7.20 8.06 -21.39
N TYR A 152 7.33 7.45 -20.22
CA TYR A 152 8.57 7.23 -19.52
C TYR A 152 8.81 5.75 -19.19
N ASN A 153 10.08 5.38 -19.01
CA ASN A 153 10.45 4.13 -18.37
C ASN A 153 10.39 4.31 -16.85
N VAL A 154 9.43 3.62 -16.19
CA VAL A 154 9.04 3.87 -14.81
C VAL A 154 9.43 2.72 -13.89
N VAL A 155 10.18 3.01 -12.82
CA VAL A 155 10.34 2.13 -11.64
C VAL A 155 9.36 2.56 -10.55
N TYR A 156 8.81 1.61 -9.78
CA TYR A 156 7.81 1.95 -8.76
C TYR A 156 7.76 0.93 -7.63
N THR A 157 7.23 1.36 -6.48
CA THR A 157 6.97 0.48 -5.33
C THR A 157 5.98 -0.63 -5.71
N GLN A 158 6.42 -1.87 -5.60
CA GLN A 158 5.58 -3.04 -5.82
C GLN A 158 4.97 -3.51 -4.49
N GLY A 159 3.71 -3.98 -4.55
CA GLY A 159 3.01 -4.47 -3.35
C GLY A 159 2.95 -3.41 -2.24
N ASN A 160 3.38 -3.80 -1.05
CA ASN A 160 3.40 -2.97 0.16
C ASN A 160 4.83 -2.60 0.62
N PHE A 161 5.81 -2.57 -0.27
CA PHE A 161 7.18 -2.15 0.05
C PHE A 161 7.29 -0.63 0.24
N ASN A 162 6.50 -0.08 1.17
CA ASN A 162 6.31 1.35 1.42
C ASN A 162 6.72 1.82 2.82
N SER A 163 7.28 0.92 3.66
CA SER A 163 7.73 1.19 5.02
C SER A 163 9.21 1.59 5.08
N GLU A 164 9.71 1.84 6.29
CA GLU A 164 11.13 2.10 6.59
C GLU A 164 12.12 1.05 6.04
N THR A 165 11.63 -0.16 5.80
CA THR A 165 12.41 -1.25 5.18
C THR A 165 12.06 -1.43 3.71
N GLY A 166 10.78 -1.30 3.36
CA GLY A 166 10.28 -1.56 2.02
C GLY A 166 10.70 -0.51 1.00
N LEU A 167 10.67 0.78 1.36
CA LEU A 167 11.09 1.85 0.47
C LEU A 167 12.58 1.71 0.06
N PRO A 168 13.55 1.48 0.97
CA PRO A 168 14.93 1.18 0.58
C PRO A 168 15.06 0.03 -0.41
N LEU A 169 14.34 -1.07 -0.20
CA LEU A 169 14.34 -2.21 -1.13
C LEU A 169 13.77 -1.84 -2.51
N SER A 170 12.75 -0.98 -2.55
CA SER A 170 12.19 -0.44 -3.80
C SER A 170 13.19 0.46 -4.51
N VAL A 171 13.93 1.28 -3.79
CA VAL A 171 15.00 2.15 -4.31
C VAL A 171 16.11 1.33 -4.98
N PHE A 172 16.51 0.21 -4.40
CA PHE A 172 17.53 -0.67 -5.02
C PHE A 172 17.07 -1.36 -6.32
N LYS A 173 15.81 -1.19 -6.74
CA LYS A 173 15.32 -1.62 -8.06
C LYS A 173 15.54 -0.58 -9.17
N ILE A 174 15.98 0.64 -8.84
CA ILE A 174 16.31 1.67 -9.83
C ILE A 174 17.46 1.17 -10.71
N ARG A 175 17.38 1.46 -12.02
CA ARG A 175 18.41 1.17 -13.01
C ARG A 175 18.58 2.39 -13.91
N LYS A 176 19.66 2.42 -14.69
CA LYS A 176 20.05 3.54 -15.56
C LYS A 176 19.01 3.89 -16.63
N GLU A 177 18.23 2.91 -17.07
CA GLU A 177 17.20 3.07 -18.06
C GLU A 177 15.91 3.74 -17.52
N HIS A 178 15.74 3.79 -16.18
CA HIS A 178 14.58 4.42 -15.60
C HIS A 178 14.70 5.94 -15.63
N GLU A 179 13.63 6.59 -16.06
CA GLU A 179 13.52 8.06 -16.16
C GLU A 179 12.71 8.64 -15.00
N VAL A 180 11.72 7.86 -14.50
CA VAL A 180 10.85 8.25 -13.38
C VAL A 180 10.74 7.12 -12.37
N GLY A 181 10.79 7.46 -11.10
CA GLY A 181 10.48 6.55 -9.99
C GLY A 181 9.24 7.01 -9.23
N VAL A 182 8.27 6.12 -9.01
CA VAL A 182 7.05 6.41 -8.23
C VAL A 182 7.03 5.54 -6.98
N PHE A 183 7.14 6.17 -5.82
CA PHE A 183 7.33 5.48 -4.55
C PHE A 183 6.20 5.79 -3.57
N GLU A 184 5.57 4.73 -3.07
CA GLU A 184 4.59 4.82 -1.99
C GLU A 184 5.30 4.91 -0.65
N MET A 185 4.82 5.80 0.23
CA MET A 185 5.32 6.01 1.58
C MET A 185 4.22 5.77 2.61
N GLY A 186 4.33 4.66 3.32
CA GLY A 186 3.52 4.32 4.49
C GLY A 186 4.21 4.71 5.79
N MET A 187 3.49 4.58 6.91
CA MET A 187 4.04 4.77 8.25
C MET A 187 3.33 3.88 9.26
N ASN A 188 4.05 3.48 10.29
CA ASN A 188 3.51 2.78 11.46
C ASN A 188 4.00 3.42 12.78
N ARG A 189 4.83 4.45 12.72
CA ARG A 189 5.35 5.20 13.86
C ARG A 189 5.66 6.65 13.50
N GLU A 190 5.96 7.44 14.50
CA GLU A 190 6.44 8.82 14.32
C GLU A 190 7.81 8.82 13.62
N ASN A 191 8.05 9.86 12.83
CA ASN A 191 9.25 10.15 12.04
C ASN A 191 9.54 9.17 10.89
N GLU A 192 8.73 8.15 10.67
CA GLU A 192 8.96 7.17 9.60
C GLU A 192 8.88 7.82 8.20
N ILE A 193 7.88 8.70 7.97
CA ILE A 193 7.80 9.43 6.68
C ILE A 193 9.03 10.31 6.47
N GLN A 194 9.54 10.97 7.51
CA GLN A 194 10.74 11.82 7.40
C GLN A 194 11.97 10.97 7.02
N GLU A 195 12.17 9.83 7.66
CA GLU A 195 13.29 8.92 7.40
C GLU A 195 13.28 8.44 5.95
N ILE A 196 12.13 7.94 5.47
CA ILE A 196 12.03 7.43 4.10
C ILE A 196 12.03 8.54 3.04
N SER A 197 11.51 9.73 3.37
CA SER A 197 11.63 10.92 2.50
C SER A 197 13.07 11.38 2.37
N LYS A 198 13.87 11.29 3.44
CA LYS A 198 15.31 11.56 3.41
C LYS A 198 16.04 10.62 2.44
N VAL A 199 15.69 9.33 2.47
CA VAL A 199 16.27 8.35 1.54
C VAL A 199 15.98 8.72 0.09
N LEU A 200 14.74 9.08 -0.23
CA LEU A 200 14.32 9.31 -1.61
C LEU A 200 14.62 10.72 -2.11
N LYS A 201 14.41 11.75 -1.30
CA LYS A 201 14.43 13.18 -1.66
C LYS A 201 13.57 13.43 -2.90
N PRO A 202 12.23 13.34 -2.78
CA PRO A 202 11.33 13.40 -3.92
C PRO A 202 11.33 14.79 -4.58
N ASN A 203 11.19 14.84 -5.91
CA ASN A 203 10.94 16.06 -6.66
C ASN A 203 9.45 16.46 -6.61
N PHE A 204 8.59 15.44 -6.59
CA PHE A 204 7.13 15.57 -6.57
C PHE A 204 6.56 14.72 -5.46
N ALA A 205 5.63 15.25 -4.68
CA ALA A 205 4.99 14.46 -3.63
C ALA A 205 3.49 14.74 -3.54
N VAL A 206 2.74 13.68 -3.31
CA VAL A 206 1.27 13.68 -3.21
C VAL A 206 0.86 13.24 -1.82
N ILE A 207 0.00 14.01 -1.15
CA ILE A 207 -0.77 13.57 0.01
C ILE A 207 -2.20 13.36 -0.47
N THR A 208 -2.70 12.13 -0.39
CA THR A 208 -4.06 11.80 -0.88
C THR A 208 -5.15 12.36 0.02
N ASN A 209 -5.01 12.18 1.34
CA ASN A 209 -5.91 12.69 2.37
C ASN A 209 -5.33 12.51 3.78
N ILE A 210 -5.90 13.22 4.77
CA ILE A 210 -5.65 13.05 6.20
C ILE A 210 -6.90 12.50 6.88
N GLY A 211 -6.89 11.19 7.13
CA GLY A 211 -7.96 10.46 7.83
C GLY A 211 -7.50 9.88 9.15
N THR A 212 -8.16 8.79 9.57
CA THR A 212 -7.95 8.14 10.87
C THR A 212 -7.01 6.92 10.85
N ALA A 213 -6.42 6.59 9.68
CA ALA A 213 -5.45 5.48 9.61
C ALA A 213 -4.27 5.74 10.56
N HIS A 214 -3.88 4.70 11.35
CA HIS A 214 -2.83 4.75 12.38
C HIS A 214 -3.12 5.68 13.57
N ILE A 215 -4.40 6.08 13.80
CA ILE A 215 -4.77 6.98 14.91
C ILE A 215 -4.49 6.34 16.28
N GLY A 216 -4.50 5.01 16.37
CA GLY A 216 -4.15 4.29 17.59
C GLY A 216 -2.72 4.53 18.06
N ILE A 217 -1.80 4.78 17.09
CA ILE A 217 -0.37 5.05 17.35
C ILE A 217 -0.15 6.55 17.51
N LEU A 218 -0.63 7.35 16.55
CA LEU A 218 -0.36 8.80 16.49
C LEU A 218 -1.35 9.64 17.31
N LYS A 219 -2.40 9.02 17.88
CA LYS A 219 -3.36 9.58 18.84
C LYS A 219 -4.34 10.62 18.26
N SER A 220 -3.96 11.42 17.26
CA SER A 220 -4.84 12.43 16.69
C SER A 220 -4.64 12.60 15.18
N ARG A 221 -5.63 13.21 14.48
CA ARG A 221 -5.52 13.55 13.06
C ARG A 221 -4.47 14.64 12.81
N GLU A 222 -4.26 15.56 13.77
CA GLU A 222 -3.22 16.58 13.74
C GLU A 222 -1.83 15.95 13.70
N ASN A 223 -1.58 14.92 14.52
CA ASN A 223 -0.31 14.19 14.51
C ASN A 223 -0.13 13.40 13.21
N ILE A 224 -1.21 12.82 12.67
CA ILE A 224 -1.20 12.15 11.37
C ILE A 224 -0.86 13.15 10.25
N ALA A 225 -1.48 14.34 10.27
CA ALA A 225 -1.18 15.43 9.32
C ALA A 225 0.28 15.88 9.43
N ARG A 226 0.77 16.09 10.65
CA ARG A 226 2.17 16.49 10.93
C ARG A 226 3.15 15.46 10.39
N GLU A 227 2.86 14.18 10.61
CA GLU A 227 3.74 13.10 10.16
C GLU A 227 3.75 12.99 8.63
N LYS A 228 2.58 12.97 7.99
CA LYS A 228 2.48 12.86 6.52
C LYS A 228 3.06 14.07 5.78
N ARG A 229 2.93 15.28 6.36
CA ARG A 229 3.49 16.51 5.79
C ARG A 229 5.01 16.43 5.60
N LYS A 230 5.72 15.63 6.40
CA LYS A 230 7.17 15.42 6.26
C LYS A 230 7.59 14.84 4.90
N ILE A 231 6.66 14.35 4.09
CA ILE A 231 6.93 13.96 2.70
C ILE A 231 7.42 15.15 1.86
N PHE A 232 7.07 16.38 2.25
CA PHE A 232 7.46 17.61 1.56
C PHE A 232 8.79 18.20 2.03
N ASP A 233 9.40 17.71 3.12
CA ASP A 233 10.59 18.29 3.74
C ASP A 233 11.80 18.36 2.79
N TYR A 234 11.85 17.47 1.80
CA TYR A 234 12.94 17.38 0.82
C TYR A 234 12.57 17.84 -0.58
N ILE A 235 11.39 18.44 -0.77
CA ILE A 235 11.02 19.11 -2.02
C ILE A 235 11.81 20.42 -2.11
N ASP A 236 12.49 20.63 -3.24
CA ASP A 236 13.20 21.88 -3.54
C ASP A 236 12.30 22.89 -4.31
N GLU A 237 12.84 24.03 -4.66
CA GLU A 237 12.13 25.12 -5.36
C GLU A 237 11.60 24.71 -6.75
N ASN A 238 12.18 23.69 -7.36
CA ASN A 238 11.77 23.17 -8.68
C ASN A 238 10.74 22.06 -8.57
N GLY A 239 10.48 21.55 -7.36
CA GLY A 239 9.55 20.47 -7.11
C GLY A 239 8.09 20.93 -6.97
N THR A 240 7.19 19.97 -6.79
CA THR A 240 5.75 20.27 -6.62
C THR A 240 5.14 19.37 -5.55
N ALA A 241 4.40 20.00 -4.63
CA ALA A 241 3.53 19.35 -3.66
C ALA A 241 2.08 19.30 -4.20
N PHE A 242 1.48 18.14 -4.23
CA PHE A 242 0.08 17.95 -4.61
C PHE A 242 -0.74 17.71 -3.35
N ILE A 243 -1.69 18.60 -3.07
CA ILE A 243 -2.43 18.67 -1.80
C ILE A 243 -3.93 18.60 -2.07
N PRO A 244 -4.70 17.77 -1.32
CA PRO A 244 -6.15 17.71 -1.47
C PRO A 244 -6.80 19.02 -1.00
N TYR A 245 -7.59 19.66 -1.88
CA TYR A 245 -8.20 20.96 -1.63
C TYR A 245 -9.24 20.94 -0.50
N ASN A 246 -9.98 19.84 -0.41
CA ASN A 246 -11.07 19.67 0.57
C ASN A 246 -10.63 19.05 1.89
N ASP A 247 -9.34 18.84 2.10
CA ASP A 247 -8.86 18.30 3.37
C ASP A 247 -8.87 19.39 4.44
N ASP A 248 -9.32 19.05 5.65
CA ASP A 248 -9.37 19.95 6.81
C ASP A 248 -7.99 20.54 7.13
N PHE A 249 -6.93 19.81 6.77
CA PHE A 249 -5.54 20.20 7.01
C PHE A 249 -4.88 20.88 5.80
N LYS A 250 -5.64 21.23 4.76
CA LYS A 250 -5.10 21.84 3.53
C LYS A 250 -4.11 22.98 3.80
N ASP A 251 -4.50 23.92 4.66
CA ASP A 251 -3.68 25.11 4.95
C ASP A 251 -2.40 24.72 5.69
N PHE A 252 -2.50 23.85 6.71
CA PHE A 252 -1.34 23.30 7.41
C PHE A 252 -0.40 22.52 6.49
N LEU A 253 -0.92 21.71 5.57
CA LEU A 253 -0.12 20.96 4.63
C LEU A 253 0.64 21.87 3.65
N SER A 254 0.10 23.04 3.37
CA SER A 254 0.66 24.02 2.43
C SER A 254 1.75 24.90 3.05
N GLU A 255 1.83 24.97 4.39
CA GLU A 255 2.79 25.82 5.08
C GLU A 255 4.24 25.44 4.77
N ASN A 256 5.08 26.45 4.47
CA ASN A 256 6.53 26.31 4.29
C ASN A 256 6.97 25.24 3.24
N VAL A 257 6.12 24.89 2.27
CA VAL A 257 6.52 24.11 1.11
C VAL A 257 7.41 24.98 0.23
N LYS A 258 8.63 24.54 -0.06
CA LYS A 258 9.61 25.31 -0.87
C LYS A 258 9.26 25.33 -2.35
N GLY A 259 8.68 24.25 -2.85
CA GLY A 259 8.29 24.09 -4.24
C GLY A 259 6.91 24.67 -4.57
N LYS A 260 6.45 24.41 -5.78
CA LYS A 260 5.11 24.75 -6.23
C LYS A 260 4.08 23.92 -5.48
N ILE A 261 2.91 24.50 -5.20
CA ILE A 261 1.75 23.80 -4.66
C ILE A 261 0.69 23.69 -5.76
N GLU A 262 0.20 22.48 -5.98
CA GLU A 262 -0.93 22.17 -6.85
C GLU A 262 -2.03 21.52 -6.01
N TYR A 263 -3.24 22.07 -6.06
CA TYR A 263 -4.40 21.51 -5.36
C TYR A 263 -5.23 20.63 -6.29
N PHE A 264 -5.81 19.58 -5.74
CA PHE A 264 -6.74 18.69 -6.44
C PHE A 264 -7.95 18.37 -5.55
N GLY A 265 -9.02 17.90 -6.17
CA GLY A 265 -10.24 17.46 -5.49
C GLY A 265 -11.45 18.30 -5.85
N PHE A 266 -12.60 17.89 -5.31
CA PHE A 266 -13.85 18.62 -5.49
C PHE A 266 -13.77 20.02 -4.88
N GLY A 267 -14.52 20.98 -5.46
CA GLY A 267 -14.46 22.39 -5.06
C GLY A 267 -13.28 23.16 -5.62
N TYR A 268 -12.29 22.49 -6.15
CA TYR A 268 -11.21 23.08 -6.95
C TYR A 268 -11.38 22.80 -8.46
N GLU A 269 -12.55 22.31 -8.82
CA GLU A 269 -12.97 22.08 -10.20
C GLU A 269 -13.12 23.42 -10.94
N ASN A 270 -12.82 23.42 -12.23
CA ASN A 270 -12.81 24.62 -13.08
C ASN A 270 -11.73 25.67 -12.77
N SER A 271 -10.78 25.36 -11.90
CA SER A 271 -9.58 26.18 -11.68
C SER A 271 -8.57 25.96 -12.82
N ALA A 272 -7.39 26.60 -12.66
CA ALA A 272 -6.29 26.53 -13.64
C ALA A 272 -5.80 25.10 -13.97
N ASN A 273 -6.16 24.09 -13.16
CA ASN A 273 -5.79 22.70 -13.42
C ASN A 273 -6.60 22.01 -14.55
N GLY A 274 -7.73 22.60 -14.97
CA GLY A 274 -8.53 22.12 -16.09
C GLY A 274 -9.36 20.86 -15.82
N ILE A 275 -9.53 20.46 -14.55
CA ILE A 275 -10.32 19.29 -14.17
C ILE A 275 -11.77 19.73 -13.90
N LYS A 276 -12.76 18.96 -14.41
CA LYS A 276 -14.18 19.19 -14.13
C LYS A 276 -14.94 17.87 -14.03
N PHE A 277 -15.59 17.61 -12.91
CA PHE A 277 -16.50 16.48 -12.76
C PHE A 277 -17.70 16.62 -13.74
N LEU A 278 -18.12 15.51 -14.34
CA LEU A 278 -19.26 15.46 -15.25
C LEU A 278 -20.44 14.67 -14.62
N ARG A 279 -20.23 13.40 -14.31
CA ARG A 279 -21.27 12.53 -13.78
C ARG A 279 -20.72 11.31 -13.05
N ASP A 280 -21.51 10.81 -12.12
CA ASP A 280 -21.32 9.53 -11.47
C ASP A 280 -22.16 8.46 -12.18
N ARG A 281 -21.56 7.35 -12.56
CA ARG A 281 -22.20 6.18 -13.17
C ARG A 281 -22.41 5.05 -12.16
N ASN A 282 -22.40 5.38 -10.87
CA ASN A 282 -22.45 4.41 -9.77
C ASN A 282 -21.33 3.35 -9.90
N LEU A 283 -21.68 2.06 -9.87
CA LEU A 283 -20.70 0.98 -10.02
C LEU A 283 -20.00 0.96 -11.39
N GLY A 284 -20.50 1.68 -12.39
CA GLY A 284 -19.87 1.84 -13.70
C GLY A 284 -18.71 2.82 -13.72
N GLY A 285 -18.42 3.50 -12.61
CA GLY A 285 -17.34 4.49 -12.49
C GLY A 285 -17.80 5.93 -12.60
N THR A 286 -16.90 6.83 -13.00
CA THR A 286 -17.14 8.27 -13.06
C THR A 286 -16.59 8.89 -14.34
N ASP A 287 -17.24 9.93 -14.82
CA ASP A 287 -16.80 10.70 -15.98
C ASP A 287 -16.39 12.11 -15.55
N PHE A 288 -15.28 12.58 -16.08
CA PHE A 288 -14.75 13.93 -15.86
C PHE A 288 -14.00 14.47 -17.07
N LEU A 289 -13.78 15.78 -17.09
CA LEU A 289 -12.96 16.46 -18.11
C LEU A 289 -11.57 16.74 -17.54
N LEU A 290 -10.56 16.61 -18.40
CA LEU A 290 -9.23 17.15 -18.21
C LEU A 290 -8.90 18.05 -19.41
N ASN A 291 -8.83 19.38 -19.19
CA ASN A 291 -8.65 20.36 -20.27
C ASN A 291 -9.59 20.16 -21.49
N GLY A 292 -10.86 19.82 -21.22
CA GLY A 292 -11.86 19.55 -22.27
C GLY A 292 -11.85 18.13 -22.82
N THR A 293 -10.87 17.30 -22.49
CA THR A 293 -10.84 15.87 -22.86
C THR A 293 -11.66 15.07 -21.87
N GLU A 294 -12.73 14.42 -22.31
CA GLU A 294 -13.56 13.54 -21.47
C GLU A 294 -12.83 12.23 -21.16
N ILE A 295 -12.81 11.85 -19.88
CA ILE A 295 -12.20 10.63 -19.35
C ILE A 295 -13.27 9.82 -18.65
N ASN A 296 -13.41 8.54 -19.02
CA ASN A 296 -14.36 7.60 -18.45
C ASN A 296 -13.61 6.67 -17.47
N LEU A 297 -13.49 7.07 -16.21
CA LEU A 297 -12.85 6.26 -15.19
C LEU A 297 -13.78 5.10 -14.78
N LYS A 298 -13.37 3.86 -15.01
CA LYS A 298 -14.20 2.67 -14.72
C LYS A 298 -14.26 2.28 -13.25
N ILE A 299 -13.48 2.92 -12.39
CA ILE A 299 -13.47 2.65 -10.96
C ILE A 299 -14.45 3.59 -10.28
N PRO A 300 -15.43 3.06 -9.53
CA PRO A 300 -16.44 3.88 -8.88
C PRO A 300 -15.94 4.53 -7.60
N GLY A 301 -16.67 5.52 -7.16
CA GLY A 301 -16.50 6.18 -5.88
C GLY A 301 -15.70 7.47 -5.94
N LYS A 302 -16.19 8.44 -5.13
CA LYS A 302 -15.64 9.79 -5.06
C LYS A 302 -14.14 9.82 -4.75
N TYR A 303 -13.66 8.95 -3.84
CA TYR A 303 -12.26 8.91 -3.45
C TYR A 303 -11.35 8.44 -4.59
N ASN A 304 -11.78 7.43 -5.35
CA ASN A 304 -11.01 6.98 -6.51
C ASN A 304 -10.94 8.06 -7.61
N LEU A 305 -11.98 8.90 -7.70
CA LEU A 305 -11.96 10.06 -8.60
C LEU A 305 -10.98 11.13 -8.11
N GLU A 306 -10.91 11.40 -6.80
CA GLU A 306 -9.91 12.32 -6.24
C GLU A 306 -8.48 11.78 -6.43
N ASP A 307 -8.26 10.46 -6.26
CA ASP A 307 -7.00 9.79 -6.59
C ASP A 307 -6.62 9.98 -8.08
N ALA A 308 -7.62 9.87 -8.98
CA ALA A 308 -7.42 10.12 -10.41
C ALA A 308 -7.10 11.59 -10.72
N PHE A 309 -7.70 12.54 -10.00
CA PHE A 309 -7.38 13.96 -10.15
C PHE A 309 -5.92 14.24 -9.77
N ALA A 310 -5.46 13.71 -8.64
CA ALA A 310 -4.06 13.80 -8.25
C ALA A 310 -3.13 13.20 -9.32
N ALA A 311 -3.46 12.01 -9.81
CA ALA A 311 -2.67 11.33 -10.84
C ALA A 311 -2.64 12.11 -12.18
N CYS A 312 -3.76 12.71 -12.59
CA CYS A 312 -3.82 13.58 -13.76
C CYS A 312 -2.88 14.78 -13.62
N LEU A 313 -2.87 15.44 -12.47
CA LEU A 313 -2.03 16.61 -12.24
C LEU A 313 -0.54 16.24 -12.26
N VAL A 314 -0.14 15.14 -11.63
CA VAL A 314 1.23 14.62 -11.71
C VAL A 314 1.60 14.33 -13.16
N GLY A 315 0.75 13.62 -13.92
CA GLY A 315 0.98 13.33 -15.33
C GLY A 315 1.12 14.58 -16.19
N LYS A 316 0.24 15.56 -16.01
CA LYS A 316 0.26 16.86 -16.69
C LYS A 316 1.54 17.64 -16.36
N THR A 317 1.91 17.72 -15.09
CA THR A 317 3.14 18.40 -14.63
C THR A 317 4.38 17.78 -15.27
N LEU A 318 4.40 16.46 -15.46
CA LEU A 318 5.49 15.75 -16.15
C LEU A 318 5.31 15.70 -17.69
N GLY A 319 4.36 16.47 -18.23
CA GLY A 319 4.21 16.67 -19.67
C GLY A 319 3.67 15.44 -20.41
N VAL A 320 2.85 14.61 -19.76
CA VAL A 320 2.04 13.59 -20.44
C VAL A 320 0.82 14.26 -21.04
N SER A 321 0.54 14.02 -22.33
CA SER A 321 -0.61 14.65 -23.01
C SER A 321 -1.94 14.08 -22.49
N GLU A 322 -3.01 14.89 -22.59
CA GLU A 322 -4.35 14.52 -22.12
C GLU A 322 -4.85 13.22 -22.76
N CYS A 323 -4.59 13.01 -24.06
CA CYS A 323 -4.95 11.76 -24.75
C CYS A 323 -4.27 10.53 -24.15
N LYS A 324 -3.01 10.65 -23.72
CA LYS A 324 -2.27 9.57 -23.07
C LYS A 324 -2.77 9.34 -21.63
N ILE A 325 -3.07 10.41 -20.90
CA ILE A 325 -3.69 10.35 -19.57
C ILE A 325 -5.04 9.64 -19.66
N LYS A 326 -5.90 10.07 -20.61
CA LYS A 326 -7.18 9.41 -20.91
C LYS A 326 -7.00 7.91 -21.14
N ASN A 327 -6.13 7.54 -22.09
CA ASN A 327 -5.87 6.15 -22.42
C ASN A 327 -5.43 5.33 -21.20
N ALA A 328 -4.55 5.89 -20.36
CA ALA A 328 -4.07 5.22 -19.17
C ALA A 328 -5.19 4.97 -18.15
N LEU A 329 -6.04 5.97 -17.89
CA LEU A 329 -7.09 5.88 -16.86
C LEU A 329 -8.31 5.06 -17.31
N GLU A 330 -8.70 5.12 -18.59
CA GLU A 330 -9.81 4.32 -19.12
C GLU A 330 -9.49 2.82 -19.22
N ASN A 331 -8.20 2.47 -19.27
CA ASN A 331 -7.71 1.09 -19.23
C ASN A 331 -7.18 0.68 -17.85
N PHE A 332 -7.28 1.57 -16.87
CA PHE A 332 -6.86 1.26 -15.51
C PHE A 332 -7.84 0.30 -14.83
N SER A 333 -7.30 -0.69 -14.15
CA SER A 333 -8.05 -1.60 -13.29
C SER A 333 -7.38 -1.68 -11.92
N ASN A 334 -8.20 -1.68 -10.87
CA ASN A 334 -7.69 -1.89 -9.52
C ASN A 334 -7.07 -3.29 -9.39
N GLN A 335 -5.99 -3.37 -8.64
CA GLN A 335 -5.32 -4.62 -8.31
C GLN A 335 -5.47 -4.92 -6.82
N SER A 336 -5.38 -6.20 -6.46
CA SER A 336 -5.16 -6.63 -5.07
C SER A 336 -6.29 -6.33 -4.09
N SER A 337 -7.51 -6.80 -4.35
CA SER A 337 -8.63 -6.71 -3.39
C SER A 337 -9.01 -5.28 -2.97
N ARG A 338 -8.87 -4.30 -3.89
CA ARG A 338 -9.27 -2.91 -3.70
C ARG A 338 -10.35 -2.53 -4.69
N MET A 339 -11.59 -2.42 -4.21
CA MET A 339 -12.76 -2.08 -5.05
C MET A 339 -12.83 -2.91 -6.35
N GLU A 340 -12.54 -4.21 -6.27
CA GLU A 340 -12.76 -5.13 -7.38
C GLU A 340 -14.26 -5.41 -7.48
N ILE A 341 -14.83 -5.22 -8.68
CA ILE A 341 -16.25 -5.46 -8.95
C ILE A 341 -16.37 -6.50 -10.04
N PHE A 342 -17.11 -7.56 -9.75
CA PHE A 342 -17.33 -8.66 -10.70
C PHE A 342 -18.63 -9.38 -10.42
N ASP A 343 -19.14 -10.10 -11.41
CA ASP A 343 -20.29 -10.97 -11.25
C ASP A 343 -19.81 -12.39 -10.90
N LEU A 344 -20.39 -12.96 -9.84
CA LEU A 344 -20.13 -14.32 -9.38
C LEU A 344 -21.35 -15.19 -9.65
N GLN A 345 -21.13 -16.32 -10.34
CA GLN A 345 -22.16 -17.34 -10.54
C GLN A 345 -22.12 -18.32 -9.37
N LEU A 346 -23.23 -18.48 -8.68
CA LEU A 346 -23.39 -19.44 -7.59
C LEU A 346 -23.82 -20.80 -8.15
N SER A 347 -23.53 -21.90 -7.42
CA SER A 347 -23.94 -23.27 -7.76
C SER A 347 -25.45 -23.43 -7.98
N SER A 348 -26.22 -22.63 -7.28
CA SER A 348 -27.68 -22.53 -7.48
C SER A 348 -28.09 -21.96 -8.86
N GLY A 349 -27.14 -21.57 -9.72
CA GLY A 349 -27.40 -20.89 -11.00
C GLY A 349 -27.73 -19.40 -10.87
N LYS A 350 -27.71 -18.85 -9.68
CA LYS A 350 -27.94 -17.43 -9.42
C LYS A 350 -26.66 -16.62 -9.69
N SER A 351 -26.75 -15.46 -10.33
CA SER A 351 -25.65 -14.51 -10.46
C SER A 351 -25.77 -13.42 -9.42
N VAL A 352 -24.70 -13.13 -8.70
CA VAL A 352 -24.63 -12.03 -7.73
C VAL A 352 -23.49 -11.09 -8.11
N LYS A 353 -23.61 -9.81 -7.76
CA LYS A 353 -22.56 -8.82 -7.98
C LYS A 353 -21.74 -8.63 -6.70
N ILE A 354 -20.42 -8.79 -6.82
CA ILE A 354 -19.48 -8.69 -5.71
C ILE A 354 -18.74 -7.37 -5.78
N ILE A 355 -18.62 -6.71 -4.63
CA ILE A 355 -17.63 -5.64 -4.38
C ILE A 355 -16.64 -6.19 -3.37
N LYS A 356 -15.41 -6.46 -3.80
CA LYS A 356 -14.32 -6.94 -2.95
C LYS A 356 -13.36 -5.79 -2.63
N ASP A 357 -13.37 -5.33 -1.39
CA ASP A 357 -12.50 -4.26 -0.88
C ASP A 357 -11.88 -4.67 0.48
N CYS A 358 -11.17 -5.81 0.46
CA CYS A 358 -10.67 -6.52 1.65
C CYS A 358 -9.17 -6.29 1.93
N TYR A 359 -8.49 -5.39 1.20
CA TYR A 359 -7.06 -5.17 1.41
C TYR A 359 -6.77 -4.51 2.76
N ASN A 360 -7.50 -3.48 3.13
CA ASN A 360 -7.47 -2.82 4.44
C ASN A 360 -8.73 -1.99 4.67
N ALA A 361 -8.98 -1.60 5.93
CA ALA A 361 -10.10 -0.76 6.30
C ALA A 361 -9.70 0.27 7.37
N ASN A 362 -10.17 1.50 7.18
CA ASN A 362 -10.24 2.56 8.16
C ASN A 362 -11.62 3.23 8.05
N PHE A 363 -11.93 4.15 8.95
CA PHE A 363 -13.26 4.79 9.00
C PHE A 363 -13.65 5.43 7.66
N GLU A 364 -12.78 6.24 7.08
CA GLU A 364 -13.07 6.97 5.85
C GLU A 364 -13.31 6.03 4.66
N SER A 365 -12.47 5.00 4.51
CA SER A 365 -12.59 4.03 3.42
C SER A 365 -13.82 3.13 3.61
N MET A 366 -14.18 2.77 4.86
CA MET A 366 -15.39 2.02 5.18
C MET A 366 -16.62 2.84 4.82
N MET A 367 -16.73 4.08 5.32
CA MET A 367 -17.84 4.99 5.01
C MET A 367 -17.99 5.26 3.52
N SER A 368 -16.86 5.39 2.81
CA SER A 368 -16.88 5.65 1.37
C SER A 368 -17.58 4.53 0.59
N VAL A 369 -17.20 3.29 0.85
CA VAL A 369 -17.78 2.15 0.11
C VAL A 369 -19.20 1.86 0.55
N LEU A 370 -19.53 2.04 1.83
CA LEU A 370 -20.91 1.91 2.31
C LEU A 370 -21.83 2.94 1.63
N ASN A 371 -21.41 4.20 1.56
CA ASN A 371 -22.15 5.25 0.85
C ASN A 371 -22.28 4.96 -0.66
N LEU A 372 -21.27 4.39 -1.29
CA LEU A 372 -21.35 4.00 -2.69
C LEU A 372 -22.41 2.92 -2.90
N VAL A 373 -22.40 1.87 -2.08
CA VAL A 373 -23.37 0.77 -2.16
C VAL A 373 -24.80 1.29 -1.84
N GLU A 374 -24.93 2.16 -0.84
CA GLU A 374 -26.23 2.72 -0.48
C GLU A 374 -26.86 3.53 -1.63
N LYS A 375 -26.05 4.35 -2.31
CA LYS A 375 -26.50 5.17 -3.46
C LYS A 375 -26.71 4.37 -4.74
N THR A 376 -26.12 3.18 -4.84
CA THR A 376 -26.26 2.34 -6.03
C THR A 376 -27.68 1.81 -6.12
N SER A 377 -28.35 2.11 -7.22
CA SER A 377 -29.66 1.52 -7.53
C SER A 377 -29.46 0.09 -8.02
N VAL A 378 -29.97 -0.86 -7.27
CA VAL A 378 -30.05 -2.28 -7.66
C VAL A 378 -31.49 -2.73 -7.61
N SER A 379 -31.85 -3.69 -8.47
CA SER A 379 -33.20 -4.26 -8.50
C SER A 379 -33.44 -5.29 -7.40
N SER A 380 -32.40 -5.70 -6.71
CA SER A 380 -32.39 -6.72 -5.67
C SER A 380 -31.74 -6.20 -4.37
N ARG A 381 -31.37 -7.09 -3.50
CA ARG A 381 -30.94 -6.76 -2.13
C ARG A 381 -29.49 -6.32 -2.05
N LYS A 382 -29.18 -5.57 -1.00
CA LYS A 382 -27.82 -5.14 -0.62
C LYS A 382 -27.37 -5.89 0.61
N ILE A 383 -26.27 -6.59 0.48
CA ILE A 383 -25.64 -7.38 1.53
C ILE A 383 -24.28 -6.79 1.85
N CYS A 384 -23.91 -6.67 3.11
CA CYS A 384 -22.55 -6.30 3.48
C CYS A 384 -21.94 -7.29 4.48
N VAL A 385 -20.66 -7.62 4.25
CA VAL A 385 -19.81 -8.42 5.14
C VAL A 385 -18.68 -7.51 5.60
N LEU A 386 -18.72 -7.10 6.86
CA LEU A 386 -17.79 -6.14 7.42
C LEU A 386 -16.93 -6.78 8.50
N GLY A 387 -15.62 -6.61 8.40
CA GLY A 387 -14.65 -7.02 9.40
C GLY A 387 -14.12 -5.85 10.21
N ASP A 388 -13.48 -6.15 11.34
CA ASP A 388 -12.86 -5.14 12.21
C ASP A 388 -11.91 -4.23 11.45
N MET A 389 -11.92 -2.95 11.82
CA MET A 389 -10.90 -1.98 11.46
C MET A 389 -9.81 -1.98 12.54
N LEU A 390 -8.61 -2.37 12.16
CA LEU A 390 -7.47 -2.46 13.07
C LEU A 390 -6.70 -1.13 13.15
N GLU A 391 -5.72 -1.06 14.07
CA GLU A 391 -4.84 0.11 14.29
C GLU A 391 -5.54 1.38 14.81
N LEU A 392 -6.75 1.27 15.32
CA LEU A 392 -7.53 2.39 15.86
C LEU A 392 -7.24 2.68 17.35
N GLY A 393 -6.57 1.76 18.07
CA GLY A 393 -6.24 1.90 19.48
C GLY A 393 -7.48 2.15 20.35
N GLU A 394 -7.41 3.13 21.24
CA GLU A 394 -8.50 3.52 22.16
C GLU A 394 -9.75 4.06 21.43
N LYS A 395 -9.60 4.51 20.19
CA LYS A 395 -10.70 4.99 19.35
C LYS A 395 -11.50 3.86 18.68
N SER A 396 -11.06 2.60 18.84
CA SER A 396 -11.62 1.47 18.10
C SER A 396 -13.13 1.32 18.35
N GLU A 397 -13.56 1.28 19.60
CA GLU A 397 -14.97 1.12 19.93
C GLU A 397 -15.83 2.27 19.37
N GLU A 398 -15.42 3.52 19.61
CA GLU A 398 -16.14 4.70 19.14
C GLU A 398 -16.35 4.66 17.62
N ILE A 399 -15.29 4.32 16.88
CA ILE A 399 -15.30 4.31 15.41
C ILE A 399 -16.19 3.17 14.89
N HIS A 400 -16.10 1.96 15.46
CA HIS A 400 -16.97 0.85 15.07
C HIS A 400 -18.45 1.14 15.38
N ARG A 401 -18.75 1.75 16.53
CA ARG A 401 -20.12 2.19 16.86
C ARG A 401 -20.67 3.23 15.86
N LYS A 402 -19.81 4.13 15.33
CA LYS A 402 -20.23 5.05 14.25
C LYS A 402 -20.62 4.30 12.97
N ILE A 403 -19.86 3.26 12.58
CA ILE A 403 -20.22 2.42 11.44
C ILE A 403 -21.54 1.68 11.71
N ALA A 404 -21.73 1.12 12.90
CA ALA A 404 -22.96 0.41 13.25
C ALA A 404 -24.18 1.34 13.22
N ARG A 405 -24.11 2.57 13.73
CA ARG A 405 -25.18 3.57 13.62
C ARG A 405 -25.49 3.94 12.18
N TYR A 406 -24.47 4.05 11.32
CA TYR A 406 -24.68 4.25 9.90
C TYR A 406 -25.45 3.07 9.28
N LEU A 407 -25.03 1.83 9.60
CA LEU A 407 -25.72 0.63 9.12
C LEU A 407 -27.17 0.57 9.61
N ASP A 408 -27.42 0.98 10.85
CA ASP A 408 -28.78 1.04 11.38
C ASP A 408 -29.70 1.95 10.56
N ALA A 409 -29.20 3.11 10.14
CA ALA A 409 -29.94 4.06 9.30
C ALA A 409 -30.02 3.64 7.81
N SER A 410 -29.15 2.72 7.35
CA SER A 410 -28.96 2.36 5.94
C SER A 410 -30.02 1.41 5.38
N CYS A 411 -29.96 1.18 4.06
CA CYS A 411 -30.84 0.30 3.31
C CYS A 411 -30.28 -1.11 3.05
N PHE A 412 -29.31 -1.58 3.84
CA PHE A 412 -28.81 -2.95 3.70
C PHE A 412 -29.84 -3.96 4.22
N ASP A 413 -30.08 -4.98 3.40
CA ASP A 413 -31.07 -6.05 3.71
C ASP A 413 -30.47 -7.17 4.56
N PHE A 414 -29.17 -7.43 4.37
CA PHE A 414 -28.41 -8.38 5.18
C PHE A 414 -27.05 -7.80 5.58
N VAL A 415 -26.79 -7.78 6.89
CA VAL A 415 -25.56 -7.29 7.48
C VAL A 415 -24.86 -8.45 8.20
N ILE A 416 -23.62 -8.73 7.83
CA ILE A 416 -22.75 -9.72 8.48
C ILE A 416 -21.57 -8.98 9.09
N LEU A 417 -21.43 -9.07 10.41
CA LEU A 417 -20.37 -8.45 11.18
C LEU A 417 -19.41 -9.51 11.71
N ILE A 418 -18.12 -9.38 11.44
CA ILE A 418 -17.07 -10.35 11.80
C ILE A 418 -15.96 -9.65 12.58
N GLY A 419 -15.70 -10.08 13.80
CA GLY A 419 -14.65 -9.54 14.64
C GLY A 419 -15.15 -9.11 16.00
N LYS A 420 -14.23 -8.83 16.90
CA LYS A 420 -14.54 -8.46 18.28
C LYS A 420 -15.22 -7.09 18.37
N MET A 421 -14.69 -6.10 17.64
CA MET A 421 -15.17 -4.71 17.71
C MET A 421 -16.45 -4.51 16.91
N MET A 422 -16.57 -5.18 15.75
CA MET A 422 -17.81 -5.21 14.99
C MET A 422 -18.94 -5.89 15.79
N ALA A 423 -18.64 -7.00 16.48
CA ALA A 423 -19.61 -7.67 17.32
C ALA A 423 -20.06 -6.79 18.50
N LEU A 424 -19.13 -6.12 19.19
CA LEU A 424 -19.46 -5.20 20.27
C LEU A 424 -20.35 -4.04 19.78
N SER A 425 -20.07 -3.51 18.58
CA SER A 425 -20.81 -2.38 18.03
C SER A 425 -22.18 -2.76 17.48
N SER A 426 -22.49 -4.05 17.32
CA SER A 426 -23.77 -4.53 16.79
C SER A 426 -24.98 -4.13 17.65
N GLU A 427 -24.76 -3.82 18.94
CA GLU A 427 -25.78 -3.27 19.85
C GLU A 427 -26.42 -1.95 19.36
N GLU A 428 -25.70 -1.20 18.50
CA GLU A 428 -26.21 0.04 17.90
C GLU A 428 -27.16 -0.23 16.70
N ILE A 429 -27.31 -1.48 16.27
CA ILE A 429 -28.16 -1.86 15.14
C ILE A 429 -29.46 -2.43 15.67
N SER A 430 -30.54 -1.71 15.48
CA SER A 430 -31.88 -2.12 15.86
C SER A 430 -32.40 -3.26 14.98
N GLU A 431 -33.24 -4.11 15.58
CA GLU A 431 -34.02 -5.06 14.78
C GLU A 431 -35.06 -4.30 13.96
N LYS A 432 -34.85 -4.29 12.63
CA LYS A 432 -35.80 -3.73 11.67
C LYS A 432 -36.51 -4.86 10.94
N SER A 433 -37.81 -4.73 10.73
CA SER A 433 -38.58 -5.66 9.90
C SER A 433 -37.95 -5.78 8.51
N GLY A 434 -37.56 -7.00 8.11
CA GLY A 434 -36.94 -7.29 6.82
C GLY A 434 -35.43 -7.26 6.75
N ARG A 435 -34.71 -6.69 7.75
CA ARG A 435 -33.26 -6.77 7.81
C ARG A 435 -32.81 -8.05 8.52
N LYS A 436 -31.86 -8.78 7.91
CA LYS A 436 -31.15 -9.87 8.56
C LYS A 436 -29.83 -9.34 9.14
N LEU A 437 -29.54 -9.64 10.42
CA LEU A 437 -28.26 -9.33 11.05
C LEU A 437 -27.62 -10.63 11.53
N LEU A 438 -26.35 -10.80 11.19
CA LEU A 438 -25.52 -11.93 11.67
C LEU A 438 -24.23 -11.39 12.25
N VAL A 439 -23.89 -11.82 13.45
CA VAL A 439 -22.74 -11.30 14.20
C VAL A 439 -21.86 -12.45 14.66
N PHE A 440 -20.58 -12.38 14.30
CA PHE A 440 -19.55 -13.33 14.73
C PHE A 440 -18.52 -12.62 15.61
N ASN A 441 -18.55 -12.87 16.91
CA ASN A 441 -17.55 -12.39 17.83
C ASN A 441 -16.31 -13.28 17.77
N CYS A 442 -15.21 -12.75 17.22
CA CYS A 442 -13.97 -13.48 16.99
C CYS A 442 -12.85 -12.88 17.85
N SER A 443 -12.16 -13.72 18.63
CA SER A 443 -11.03 -13.33 19.49
C SER A 443 -9.68 -13.89 19.05
N ASP A 444 -9.69 -14.89 18.16
CA ASP A 444 -8.51 -15.59 17.67
C ASP A 444 -8.72 -16.09 16.21
N GLU A 445 -7.66 -16.61 15.61
CA GLU A 445 -7.72 -17.11 14.22
C GLU A 445 -8.67 -18.30 14.03
N LYS A 446 -8.83 -19.14 15.04
CA LYS A 446 -9.74 -20.28 14.95
C LYS A 446 -11.19 -19.82 14.87
N SER A 447 -11.62 -18.95 15.76
CA SER A 447 -12.97 -18.36 15.73
C SER A 447 -13.20 -17.53 14.47
N LEU A 448 -12.17 -16.82 13.98
CA LEU A 448 -12.24 -16.06 12.73
C LEU A 448 -12.38 -16.96 11.49
N SER A 449 -11.65 -18.09 11.44
CA SER A 449 -11.78 -19.06 10.35
C SER A 449 -13.16 -19.74 10.33
N GLU A 450 -13.73 -20.03 11.50
CA GLU A 450 -15.08 -20.58 11.64
C GLU A 450 -16.14 -19.53 11.22
N ALA A 451 -15.97 -18.28 11.63
CA ALA A 451 -16.85 -17.19 11.24
C ALA A 451 -16.86 -16.98 9.71
N ARG A 452 -15.69 -17.04 9.06
CA ARG A 452 -15.60 -16.97 7.58
C ARG A 452 -16.31 -18.12 6.91
N LYS A 453 -16.23 -19.34 7.45
CA LYS A 453 -16.95 -20.50 6.94
C LYS A 453 -18.47 -20.31 7.06
N ASN A 454 -18.94 -19.99 8.26
CA ASN A 454 -20.36 -19.83 8.55
C ASN A 454 -20.96 -18.64 7.74
N ALA A 455 -20.21 -17.55 7.55
CA ALA A 455 -20.62 -16.43 6.71
C ALA A 455 -20.79 -16.87 5.24
N ALA A 456 -19.88 -17.72 4.71
CA ALA A 456 -20.00 -18.24 3.34
C ALA A 456 -21.26 -19.10 3.20
N GLU A 457 -21.53 -20.00 4.13
CA GLU A 457 -22.71 -20.86 4.13
C GLU A 457 -24.01 -20.05 4.19
N GLU A 458 -24.05 -19.03 5.05
CA GLU A 458 -25.23 -18.15 5.17
C GLU A 458 -25.44 -17.26 3.94
N ILE A 459 -24.36 -16.81 3.29
CA ILE A 459 -24.47 -16.08 2.02
C ILE A 459 -25.04 -17.00 0.93
N LEU A 460 -24.51 -18.23 0.77
CA LEU A 460 -25.01 -19.20 -0.21
C LEU A 460 -26.50 -19.53 -0.03
N LYS A 461 -26.92 -19.66 1.23
CA LYS A 461 -28.31 -19.93 1.60
C LYS A 461 -29.24 -18.75 1.33
N TYR A 462 -28.76 -17.51 1.57
CA TYR A 462 -29.59 -16.30 1.56
C TYR A 462 -29.55 -15.56 0.22
N ALA A 463 -28.45 -15.64 -0.53
CA ALA A 463 -28.27 -14.87 -1.76
C ALA A 463 -29.29 -15.20 -2.84
N GLU A 464 -29.80 -14.15 -3.49
CA GLU A 464 -30.71 -14.23 -4.62
C GLU A 464 -30.04 -13.64 -5.88
N LYS A 465 -30.69 -13.91 -7.02
CA LYS A 465 -30.23 -13.36 -8.29
C LYS A 465 -30.13 -11.84 -8.23
N ASP A 466 -29.05 -11.31 -8.77
CA ASP A 466 -28.73 -9.86 -8.88
C ASP A 466 -28.49 -9.15 -7.54
N ASP A 467 -28.34 -9.89 -6.42
CA ASP A 467 -27.91 -9.27 -5.14
C ASP A 467 -26.55 -8.60 -5.29
N LEU A 468 -26.37 -7.49 -4.58
CA LEU A 468 -25.10 -6.78 -4.46
C LEU A 468 -24.46 -7.08 -3.10
N ILE A 469 -23.28 -7.70 -3.10
CA ILE A 469 -22.58 -8.13 -1.89
C ILE A 469 -21.26 -7.40 -1.74
N LEU A 470 -21.12 -6.62 -0.67
CA LEU A 470 -19.90 -5.91 -0.30
C LEU A 470 -19.10 -6.73 0.73
N PHE A 471 -17.80 -6.87 0.50
CA PHE A 471 -16.83 -7.38 1.47
C PHE A 471 -15.82 -6.30 1.81
N LYS A 472 -15.70 -5.92 3.10
CA LYS A 472 -14.71 -4.95 3.56
C LYS A 472 -14.27 -5.17 4.99
N GLY A 473 -12.94 -5.17 5.23
CA GLY A 473 -12.31 -5.30 6.54
C GLY A 473 -10.81 -5.05 6.46
N SER A 474 -10.16 -4.98 7.61
CA SER A 474 -8.70 -4.93 7.69
C SER A 474 -8.07 -6.20 7.15
N ARG A 475 -6.82 -6.12 6.69
CA ARG A 475 -6.10 -7.23 6.04
C ARG A 475 -6.09 -8.51 6.87
N ALA A 476 -5.91 -8.41 8.18
CA ALA A 476 -5.88 -9.57 9.07
C ALA A 476 -7.24 -10.27 9.19
N MET A 477 -8.35 -9.63 8.80
CA MET A 477 -9.67 -10.28 8.77
C MET A 477 -9.82 -11.27 7.62
N GLN A 478 -8.99 -11.18 6.57
CA GLN A 478 -8.93 -12.11 5.43
C GLN A 478 -10.31 -12.45 4.85
N LEU A 479 -11.18 -11.44 4.70
CA LEU A 479 -12.58 -11.66 4.28
C LEU A 479 -12.68 -12.23 2.85
N GLU A 480 -11.64 -12.09 2.03
CA GLU A 480 -11.56 -12.76 0.72
C GLU A 480 -11.63 -14.29 0.78
N GLU A 481 -11.31 -14.89 1.94
CA GLU A 481 -11.46 -16.34 2.12
C GLU A 481 -12.94 -16.78 2.07
N ILE A 482 -13.86 -15.90 2.41
CA ILE A 482 -15.30 -16.16 2.30
C ILE A 482 -15.65 -16.39 0.84
N LEU A 483 -15.15 -15.54 -0.08
CA LEU A 483 -15.35 -15.68 -1.52
C LEU A 483 -14.73 -16.98 -2.06
N LEU A 484 -13.49 -17.29 -1.63
CA LEU A 484 -12.84 -18.56 -2.01
C LEU A 484 -13.63 -19.81 -1.56
N ARG A 485 -14.32 -19.72 -0.41
CA ARG A 485 -15.18 -20.82 0.08
C ARG A 485 -16.47 -20.92 -0.72
N ILE A 486 -17.08 -19.80 -1.07
CA ILE A 486 -18.26 -19.75 -1.94
C ILE A 486 -17.92 -20.41 -3.31
N GLU A 487 -16.80 -20.02 -3.91
CA GLU A 487 -16.33 -20.56 -5.18
C GLU A 487 -15.99 -22.06 -5.11
N LYS A 488 -15.40 -22.55 -4.01
CA LYS A 488 -15.09 -23.98 -3.82
C LYS A 488 -16.33 -24.84 -3.62
N ASN A 489 -17.27 -24.42 -2.77
CA ASN A 489 -18.53 -25.12 -2.60
C ASN A 489 -19.28 -25.23 -3.93
N ASP A 490 -19.18 -24.20 -4.78
CA ASP A 490 -19.72 -24.21 -6.13
C ASP A 490 -19.09 -25.30 -7.02
N LEU A 491 -17.79 -25.53 -6.90
CA LEU A 491 -17.08 -26.57 -7.66
C LEU A 491 -17.40 -27.98 -7.15
N GLU A 492 -17.50 -28.19 -5.84
CA GLU A 492 -17.82 -29.49 -5.24
C GLU A 492 -19.26 -29.92 -5.57
N GLU A 493 -20.23 -28.99 -5.55
CA GLU A 493 -21.61 -29.30 -5.97
C GLU A 493 -21.71 -29.61 -7.47
N LYS A 494 -20.94 -28.94 -8.33
CA LYS A 494 -20.91 -29.23 -9.79
C LYS A 494 -20.23 -30.55 -10.12
N HIS A 495 -19.27 -31.01 -9.30
CA HIS A 495 -18.59 -32.28 -9.48
C HIS A 495 -19.24 -33.45 -8.72
N GLY A 496 -20.12 -33.20 -7.76
CA GLY A 496 -20.88 -34.19 -7.01
C GLY A 496 -22.13 -34.70 -7.74
N LEU A 497 -22.37 -34.21 -8.95
CA LEU A 497 -23.48 -34.64 -9.84
C LEU A 497 -23.00 -35.59 -10.96
N VAL A 498 -21.95 -36.37 -10.70
CA VAL A 498 -21.52 -37.49 -11.59
C VAL A 498 -21.70 -38.81 -10.89
#